data_189c0215e36873f312d887b5ed0dba5f
#
_entry.id   189c0215e36873f312d887b5ed0dba5f
#
_cell.length_a   1.000
_cell.length_b   1.000
_cell.length_c   1.000
_cell.angle_alpha   90.00
_cell.angle_beta   90.00
_cell.angle_gamma   90.00
#
_symmetry.space_group_name_H-M   'P 1'
#
loop_
_entity.id
_entity.type
_entity.pdbx_description
1 polymer ?
#
loop_
_entity_poly.entity_id
_entity_poly.type
_entity_poly.pdbx_seq_one_letter_code
_entity_poly.pdbx_strand_id
1 'polypeptide(L)'
;LASSDNARNALKQILAGPLKGNPRITPTAPLVNDGLPTLRTKDKFDIVTRLMVLGDVDAPRLLAQLEKTETSDEARRYAYAARAGMATPENKAKYWNDFTTNKDISESWIEAAFVPFNATSHADLTLPYLERALAERSESDGGRRDHLEVECPGQAVHGDLSLVEVGWKV
;
A
#
# COMPACT_ATOMS: atom_id res chain seq x y z
N LEU A 1 12.69 -2.85 5.54
CA LEU A 1 13.33 -2.31 6.73
C LEU A 1 12.86 -2.92 8.06
N ALA A 2 11.69 -3.50 8.19
CA ALA A 2 11.20 -4.14 9.43
C ALA A 2 10.87 -5.62 9.21
N SER A 3 11.69 -6.33 8.44
CA SER A 3 11.43 -7.73 8.08
C SER A 3 12.04 -8.74 9.05
N SER A 4 12.98 -8.33 9.90
CA SER A 4 13.57 -9.22 10.91
C SER A 4 12.65 -9.44 12.10
N ASP A 5 12.80 -10.56 12.80
CA ASP A 5 12.02 -10.87 14.02
C ASP A 5 12.22 -9.81 15.10
N ASN A 6 13.43 -9.28 15.24
CA ASN A 6 13.70 -8.18 16.17
C ASN A 6 12.89 -6.93 15.85
N ALA A 7 12.77 -6.58 14.57
CA ALA A 7 11.99 -5.42 14.15
C ALA A 7 10.49 -5.65 14.35
N ARG A 8 9.97 -6.85 14.05
CA ARG A 8 8.56 -7.21 14.34
C ARG A 8 8.26 -7.13 15.84
N ASN A 9 9.16 -7.65 16.67
CA ASN A 9 9.02 -7.57 18.13
C ASN A 9 9.07 -6.12 18.63
N ALA A 10 9.94 -5.27 18.07
CA ALA A 10 9.98 -3.84 18.40
C ALA A 10 8.65 -3.14 18.05
N LEU A 11 8.06 -3.42 16.89
CA LEU A 11 6.75 -2.88 16.50
C LEU A 11 5.65 -3.30 17.47
N LYS A 12 5.62 -4.58 17.90
CA LYS A 12 4.67 -5.08 18.89
C LYS A 12 4.85 -4.40 20.25
N GLN A 13 6.09 -4.16 20.67
CA GLN A 13 6.39 -3.44 21.90
C GLN A 13 5.91 -1.99 21.85
N ILE A 14 6.14 -1.29 20.75
CA ILE A 14 5.66 0.08 20.53
C ILE A 14 4.13 0.12 20.60
N LEU A 15 3.46 -0.85 19.98
CA LEU A 15 2.00 -0.95 19.99
C LEU A 15 1.43 -1.22 21.41
N ALA A 16 2.14 -1.99 22.22
CA ALA A 16 1.74 -2.31 23.59
C ALA A 16 1.82 -1.10 24.57
N GLY A 17 2.43 -0.01 24.11
CA GLY A 17 2.58 1.21 24.90
C GLY A 17 3.88 1.25 25.72
N PRO A 18 4.05 2.24 26.59
CA PRO A 18 5.31 2.47 27.29
C PRO A 18 5.78 1.22 28.02
N LEU A 19 7.01 0.83 27.66
CA LEU A 19 7.70 -0.31 28.26
C LEU A 19 7.91 -0.03 29.75
N LYS A 20 7.02 -0.52 30.59
CA LYS A 20 7.27 -0.58 32.02
C LYS A 20 8.45 -1.53 32.22
N GLY A 21 9.65 -0.96 32.42
CA GLY A 21 10.79 -1.71 32.90
C GLY A 21 11.94 -1.99 31.93
N ASN A 22 12.15 -1.19 30.87
CA ASN A 22 13.40 -1.30 30.12
C ASN A 22 14.46 -0.31 30.65
N PRO A 23 15.46 -0.75 31.44
CA PRO A 23 16.46 0.14 32.07
C PRO A 23 17.48 0.74 31.09
N ARG A 24 17.38 0.45 29.79
CA ARG A 24 18.37 0.89 28.79
C ARG A 24 18.00 2.16 28.04
N ILE A 25 16.81 2.73 28.30
CA ILE A 25 16.45 4.06 27.78
C ILE A 25 16.35 5.00 28.98
N THR A 26 17.51 5.44 29.47
CA THR A 26 17.56 6.62 30.35
C THR A 26 17.43 7.85 29.47
N PRO A 27 16.37 8.65 29.60
CA PRO A 27 16.30 9.94 28.92
C PRO A 27 17.37 10.84 29.56
N THR A 28 18.38 11.23 28.79
CA THR A 28 19.44 12.15 29.23
C THR A 28 18.97 13.62 29.22
N ALA A 29 17.67 13.88 29.18
CA ALA A 29 17.11 15.20 29.31
C ALA A 29 15.90 15.17 30.27
N PRO A 30 15.71 16.21 31.10
CA PRO A 30 14.56 16.34 31.96
C PRO A 30 13.33 16.64 31.09
N LEU A 31 12.65 15.63 30.59
CA LEU A 31 11.31 15.77 29.99
C LEU A 31 10.34 15.87 31.17
N VAL A 32 9.99 17.09 31.49
CA VAL A 32 8.88 17.41 32.39
C VAL A 32 7.61 16.98 31.70
N ASN A 33 6.98 15.97 32.21
CA ASN A 33 5.72 15.30 31.92
C ASN A 33 5.87 13.88 31.41
N ASP A 34 5.28 12.96 32.14
CA ASP A 34 5.18 11.51 32.00
C ASP A 34 4.55 11.00 30.69
N GLY A 35 4.69 11.72 29.59
CA GLY A 35 4.04 11.40 28.34
C GLY A 35 5.01 10.93 27.28
N LEU A 36 5.35 9.66 27.24
CA LEU A 36 5.59 9.04 25.93
C LEU A 36 4.34 9.33 25.08
N PRO A 37 4.51 9.91 23.86
CA PRO A 37 3.36 10.26 23.06
C PRO A 37 2.49 9.04 22.86
N THR A 38 1.24 9.12 23.30
CA THR A 38 0.26 8.07 23.00
C THR A 38 0.14 7.98 21.49
N LEU A 39 0.34 6.80 20.94
CA LEU A 39 0.19 6.56 19.51
C LEU A 39 -1.21 7.00 19.07
N ARG A 40 -1.27 7.76 17.98
CA ARG A 40 -2.53 8.09 17.34
C ARG A 40 -3.18 6.81 16.80
N THR A 41 -4.49 6.81 16.67
CA THR A 41 -5.23 5.68 16.08
C THR A 41 -4.61 5.23 14.76
N LYS A 42 -4.32 6.16 13.86
CA LYS A 42 -3.64 5.85 12.59
C LYS A 42 -2.32 5.10 12.79
N ASP A 43 -1.46 5.58 13.68
CA ASP A 43 -0.12 4.98 13.89
C ASP A 43 -0.23 3.54 14.41
N LYS A 44 -1.22 3.25 15.25
CA LYS A 44 -1.51 1.88 15.73
C LYS A 44 -1.90 0.96 14.57
N PHE A 45 -2.80 1.42 13.69
CA PHE A 45 -3.20 0.65 12.52
C PHE A 45 -2.08 0.51 11.50
N ASP A 46 -1.23 1.51 11.29
CA ASP A 46 -0.07 1.42 10.40
C ASP A 46 0.92 0.33 10.86
N ILE A 47 1.17 0.25 12.18
CA ILE A 47 1.99 -0.81 12.77
C ILE A 47 1.38 -2.19 12.50
N VAL A 48 0.09 -2.36 12.77
CA VAL A 48 -0.59 -3.65 12.56
C VAL A 48 -0.66 -3.99 11.06
N THR A 49 -0.91 -3.03 10.19
CA THR A 49 -0.85 -3.21 8.73
C THR A 49 0.50 -3.73 8.29
N ARG A 50 1.59 -3.16 8.83
CA ARG A 50 2.94 -3.64 8.53
C ARG A 50 3.15 -5.07 9.01
N LEU A 51 2.68 -5.42 10.20
CA LEU A 51 2.75 -6.79 10.71
C LEU A 51 1.93 -7.77 9.86
N MET A 52 0.74 -7.37 9.38
CA MET A 52 -0.07 -8.17 8.45
C MET A 52 0.65 -8.44 7.15
N VAL A 53 1.26 -7.41 6.55
CA VAL A 53 2.08 -7.52 5.33
C VAL A 53 3.27 -8.46 5.55
N LEU A 54 3.88 -8.45 6.73
CA LEU A 54 5.02 -9.31 7.06
C LEU A 54 4.62 -10.74 7.44
N GLY A 55 3.33 -11.06 7.46
CA GLY A 55 2.83 -12.38 7.84
C GLY A 55 3.09 -12.72 9.32
N ASP A 56 3.11 -11.71 10.20
CA ASP A 56 3.30 -11.96 11.63
C ASP A 56 2.07 -12.69 12.22
N VAL A 57 2.31 -13.77 12.95
CA VAL A 57 1.26 -14.65 13.49
C VAL A 57 0.33 -13.95 14.50
N ASP A 58 0.80 -12.91 15.17
CA ASP A 58 0.00 -12.12 16.10
C ASP A 58 -0.81 -11.01 15.44
N ALA A 59 -0.51 -10.64 14.20
CA ALA A 59 -1.10 -9.48 13.55
C ALA A 59 -2.64 -9.54 13.46
N PRO A 60 -3.29 -10.67 13.10
CA PRO A 60 -4.75 -10.74 13.09
C PRO A 60 -5.37 -10.52 14.47
N ARG A 61 -4.74 -11.05 15.52
CA ARG A 61 -5.20 -10.86 16.90
C ARG A 61 -5.06 -9.41 17.35
N LEU A 62 -3.94 -8.76 17.02
CA LEU A 62 -3.70 -7.35 17.32
C LEU A 62 -4.70 -6.45 16.59
N LEU A 63 -5.00 -6.75 15.31
CA LEU A 63 -6.03 -6.03 14.56
C LEU A 63 -7.39 -6.14 15.24
N ALA A 64 -7.80 -7.36 15.60
CA ALA A 64 -9.08 -7.58 16.28
C ALA A 64 -9.18 -6.86 17.65
N GLN A 65 -8.05 -6.68 18.34
CA GLN A 65 -8.01 -5.89 19.58
C GLN A 65 -8.21 -4.40 19.30
N LEU A 66 -7.55 -3.84 18.27
CA LEU A 66 -7.71 -2.45 17.89
C LEU A 66 -9.15 -2.15 17.46
N GLU A 67 -9.79 -3.02 16.71
CA GLU A 67 -11.18 -2.84 16.26
C GLU A 67 -12.19 -2.81 17.41
N LYS A 68 -11.87 -3.46 18.53
CA LYS A 68 -12.72 -3.39 19.73
C LYS A 68 -12.59 -2.06 20.47
N THR A 69 -11.44 -1.42 20.40
CA THR A 69 -11.15 -0.17 21.12
C THR A 69 -11.36 1.07 20.27
N GLU A 70 -11.15 0.98 18.97
CA GLU A 70 -11.22 2.08 18.01
C GLU A 70 -12.41 1.81 17.05
N THR A 71 -13.54 2.46 17.32
CA THR A 71 -14.83 2.16 16.62
C THR A 71 -15.23 3.21 15.60
N SER A 72 -14.41 4.25 15.38
CA SER A 72 -14.69 5.30 14.40
C SER A 72 -14.71 4.75 12.96
N ASP A 73 -15.39 5.47 12.04
CA ASP A 73 -15.41 5.09 10.63
C ASP A 73 -14.00 5.11 10.02
N GLU A 74 -13.17 6.04 10.47
CA GLU A 74 -11.78 6.10 10.07
C GLU A 74 -11.00 4.85 10.52
N ALA A 75 -11.21 4.40 11.77
CA ALA A 75 -10.60 3.17 12.28
C ALA A 75 -11.06 1.93 11.49
N ARG A 76 -12.34 1.87 11.09
CA ARG A 76 -12.86 0.79 10.22
C ARG A 76 -12.18 0.78 8.85
N ARG A 77 -11.95 1.96 8.26
CA ARG A 77 -11.21 2.11 7.00
C ARG A 77 -9.77 1.61 7.15
N TYR A 78 -9.08 1.98 8.22
CA TYR A 78 -7.72 1.47 8.50
C TYR A 78 -7.70 -0.04 8.73
N ALA A 79 -8.70 -0.59 9.42
CA ALA A 79 -8.81 -2.03 9.60
C ALA A 79 -9.03 -2.79 8.28
N TYR A 80 -9.86 -2.24 7.40
CA TYR A 80 -10.06 -2.77 6.05
C TYR A 80 -8.73 -2.78 5.27
N ALA A 81 -7.99 -1.65 5.29
CA ALA A 81 -6.69 -1.54 4.65
C ALA A 81 -5.67 -2.52 5.23
N ALA A 82 -5.63 -2.69 6.57
CA ALA A 82 -4.73 -3.63 7.21
C ALA A 82 -4.95 -5.08 6.75
N ARG A 83 -6.22 -5.50 6.62
CA ARG A 83 -6.55 -6.83 6.12
C ARG A 83 -6.14 -7.04 4.67
N ALA A 84 -6.19 -6.00 3.81
CA ALA A 84 -5.73 -6.10 2.43
C ALA A 84 -4.23 -6.46 2.32
N GLY A 85 -3.46 -6.14 3.35
CA GLY A 85 -2.04 -6.48 3.45
C GLY A 85 -1.74 -7.96 3.68
N MET A 86 -2.73 -8.79 4.02
CA MET A 86 -2.51 -10.22 4.27
C MET A 86 -2.03 -10.94 3.00
N ALA A 87 -0.93 -11.67 3.13
CA ALA A 87 -0.21 -12.32 2.03
C ALA A 87 -0.74 -13.74 1.75
N THR A 88 -2.02 -13.87 1.45
CA THR A 88 -2.60 -15.13 0.99
C THR A 88 -3.34 -14.95 -0.32
N PRO A 89 -3.29 -15.94 -1.23
CA PRO A 89 -3.98 -15.86 -2.53
C PRO A 89 -5.48 -15.59 -2.40
N GLU A 90 -6.13 -16.23 -1.43
CA GLU A 90 -7.57 -16.08 -1.16
C GLU A 90 -7.91 -14.63 -0.75
N ASN A 91 -7.07 -14.04 0.11
CA ASN A 91 -7.24 -12.66 0.52
C ASN A 91 -7.05 -11.69 -0.64
N LYS A 92 -6.03 -11.92 -1.48
CA LYS A 92 -5.79 -11.10 -2.67
C LYS A 92 -6.94 -11.20 -3.66
N ALA A 93 -7.46 -12.40 -3.91
CA ALA A 93 -8.62 -12.60 -4.77
C ALA A 93 -9.88 -11.89 -4.24
N LYS A 94 -10.13 -11.98 -2.94
CA LYS A 94 -11.25 -11.26 -2.28
C LYS A 94 -11.14 -9.76 -2.48
N TYR A 95 -9.97 -9.16 -2.15
CA TYR A 95 -9.79 -7.72 -2.25
C TYR A 95 -9.80 -7.23 -3.70
N TRP A 96 -9.28 -8.01 -4.64
CA TRP A 96 -9.41 -7.71 -6.06
C TRP A 96 -10.88 -7.63 -6.49
N ASN A 97 -11.67 -8.62 -6.09
CA ASN A 97 -13.12 -8.59 -6.35
C ASN A 97 -13.79 -7.39 -5.70
N ASP A 98 -13.45 -7.08 -4.44
CA ASP A 98 -13.96 -5.89 -3.75
C ASP A 98 -13.63 -4.60 -4.53
N PHE A 99 -12.40 -4.46 -5.05
CA PHE A 99 -11.98 -3.26 -5.78
C PHE A 99 -12.64 -3.09 -7.15
N THR A 100 -12.99 -4.21 -7.80
CA THR A 100 -13.48 -4.18 -9.19
C THR A 100 -15.00 -4.29 -9.31
N THR A 101 -15.66 -4.92 -8.37
CA THR A 101 -17.09 -5.26 -8.49
C THR A 101 -17.97 -4.71 -7.36
N ASN A 102 -17.41 -4.47 -6.18
CA ASN A 102 -18.19 -4.07 -5.02
C ASN A 102 -18.44 -2.55 -5.03
N LYS A 103 -19.69 -2.16 -5.36
CA LYS A 103 -20.11 -0.76 -5.44
C LYS A 103 -20.41 -0.12 -4.08
N ASP A 104 -20.46 -0.92 -3.01
CA ASP A 104 -20.75 -0.43 -1.66
C ASP A 104 -19.50 0.10 -0.96
N ILE A 105 -18.31 -0.19 -1.50
CA ILE A 105 -17.04 0.28 -0.96
C ILE A 105 -16.68 1.61 -1.62
N SER A 106 -16.49 2.64 -0.80
CA SER A 106 -16.08 3.95 -1.30
C SER A 106 -14.65 3.97 -1.82
N GLU A 107 -14.37 4.86 -2.77
CA GLU A 107 -13.05 5.05 -3.37
C GLU A 107 -11.96 5.26 -2.31
N SER A 108 -12.23 6.05 -1.27
CA SER A 108 -11.27 6.31 -0.19
C SER A 108 -10.88 5.05 0.62
N TRP A 109 -11.74 4.03 0.67
CA TRP A 109 -11.43 2.75 1.28
C TRP A 109 -10.55 1.90 0.36
N ILE A 110 -10.86 1.93 -0.94
CA ILE A 110 -10.04 1.26 -1.96
C ILE A 110 -8.63 1.84 -1.98
N GLU A 111 -8.50 3.17 -2.03
CA GLU A 111 -7.21 3.86 -1.98
C GLU A 111 -6.38 3.48 -0.73
N ALA A 112 -7.02 3.49 0.45
CA ALA A 112 -6.33 3.11 1.68
C ALA A 112 -5.84 1.66 1.67
N ALA A 113 -6.59 0.75 1.04
CA ALA A 113 -6.26 -0.66 0.97
C ALA A 113 -5.27 -1.00 -0.15
N PHE A 114 -5.15 -0.14 -1.16
CA PHE A 114 -4.36 -0.43 -2.37
C PHE A 114 -2.86 -0.57 -2.08
N VAL A 115 -2.32 0.26 -1.18
CA VAL A 115 -0.90 0.23 -0.81
C VAL A 115 -0.52 -1.08 -0.10
N PRO A 116 -1.20 -1.49 0.99
CA PRO A 116 -0.89 -2.76 1.64
C PRO A 116 -1.23 -3.99 0.80
N PHE A 117 -2.24 -3.91 -0.10
CA PHE A 117 -2.55 -4.95 -1.07
C PHE A 117 -1.36 -5.21 -2.01
N ASN A 118 -0.74 -4.15 -2.56
CA ASN A 118 0.38 -4.20 -3.49
C ASN A 118 1.75 -4.17 -2.80
N ALA A 119 1.85 -4.69 -1.58
CA ALA A 119 3.12 -4.73 -0.88
C ALA A 119 4.18 -5.49 -1.69
N THR A 120 5.34 -4.88 -1.92
CA THR A 120 6.42 -5.42 -2.76
C THR A 120 6.96 -6.75 -2.27
N SER A 121 6.84 -7.04 -0.96
CA SER A 121 7.23 -8.33 -0.38
C SER A 121 6.38 -9.52 -0.89
N HIS A 122 5.26 -9.26 -1.53
CA HIS A 122 4.31 -10.25 -2.05
C HIS A 122 3.84 -9.90 -3.46
N ALA A 123 4.74 -9.34 -4.25
CA ALA A 123 4.45 -8.94 -5.63
C ALA A 123 4.02 -10.14 -6.51
N ASP A 124 4.55 -11.32 -6.23
CA ASP A 124 4.17 -12.58 -6.88
C ASP A 124 2.66 -12.87 -6.78
N LEU A 125 2.02 -12.49 -5.67
CA LEU A 125 0.58 -12.68 -5.47
C LEU A 125 -0.28 -11.58 -6.14
N THR A 126 0.30 -10.44 -6.50
CA THR A 126 -0.47 -9.28 -7.02
C THR A 126 -0.19 -8.98 -8.48
N LEU A 127 0.96 -9.40 -9.03
CA LEU A 127 1.29 -9.24 -10.45
C LEU A 127 0.20 -9.75 -11.42
N PRO A 128 -0.43 -10.92 -11.21
CA PRO A 128 -1.49 -11.39 -12.12
C PRO A 128 -2.69 -10.44 -12.20
N TYR A 129 -3.01 -9.74 -11.10
CA TYR A 129 -4.09 -8.76 -11.09
C TYR A 129 -3.72 -7.47 -11.81
N LEU A 130 -2.45 -7.05 -11.73
CA LEU A 130 -1.95 -5.91 -12.48
C LEU A 130 -1.99 -6.19 -13.99
N GLU A 131 -1.52 -7.36 -14.42
CA GLU A 131 -1.57 -7.78 -15.83
C GLU A 131 -3.00 -7.77 -16.35
N ARG A 132 -3.95 -8.29 -15.56
CA ARG A 132 -5.36 -8.28 -15.92
C ARG A 132 -5.93 -6.86 -16.04
N ALA A 133 -5.63 -5.98 -15.08
CA ALA A 133 -6.08 -4.59 -15.13
C ALA A 133 -5.55 -3.85 -16.38
N LEU A 134 -4.29 -4.11 -16.76
CA LEU A 134 -3.69 -3.52 -17.96
C LEU A 134 -4.33 -4.06 -19.25
N ALA A 135 -4.63 -5.35 -19.30
CA ALA A 135 -5.31 -5.97 -20.43
C ALA A 135 -6.73 -5.40 -20.62
N GLU A 136 -7.52 -5.33 -19.55
CA GLU A 136 -8.87 -4.77 -19.57
C GLU A 136 -8.88 -3.29 -20.00
N ARG A 137 -7.86 -2.52 -19.58
CA ARG A 137 -7.71 -1.12 -20.00
C ARG A 137 -7.37 -0.98 -21.48
N SER A 138 -6.52 -1.85 -22.01
CA SER A 138 -6.14 -1.81 -23.43
C SER A 138 -7.32 -2.14 -24.36
N GLU A 139 -8.22 -3.02 -23.94
CA GLU A 139 -9.44 -3.34 -24.68
C GLU A 139 -10.44 -2.17 -24.67
N SER A 140 -10.57 -1.49 -23.53
CA SER A 140 -11.48 -0.33 -23.43
C SER A 140 -10.98 0.90 -24.17
N ASP A 141 -9.66 1.06 -24.33
CA ASP A 141 -9.03 2.18 -25.05
C ASP A 141 -8.95 1.92 -26.57
N GLY A 142 -8.98 0.64 -26.98
CA GLY A 142 -8.98 0.23 -28.41
C GLY A 142 -10.21 0.70 -29.17
N GLY A 143 -11.33 0.94 -28.49
CA GLY A 143 -12.55 1.49 -29.08
C GLY A 143 -12.54 3.03 -29.26
N ARG A 144 -11.51 3.72 -28.79
CA ARG A 144 -11.41 5.18 -28.82
C ARG A 144 -10.38 5.72 -29.82
N ARG A 145 -9.65 4.83 -30.50
CA ARG A 145 -8.58 5.23 -31.46
C ARG A 145 -9.08 5.60 -32.85
N ASP A 146 -10.36 5.45 -33.14
CA ASP A 146 -10.88 5.71 -34.50
C ASP A 146 -11.28 7.16 -34.76
N HIS A 147 -10.95 8.13 -33.88
CA HIS A 147 -11.38 9.51 -34.10
C HIS A 147 -10.34 10.59 -33.79
N LEU A 148 -9.05 10.28 -33.98
CA LEU A 148 -8.02 11.29 -34.10
C LEU A 148 -7.25 11.09 -35.44
N GLU A 149 -7.99 11.14 -36.56
CA GLU A 149 -7.42 11.62 -37.79
C GLU A 149 -7.12 13.12 -37.60
N VAL A 150 -5.93 13.42 -37.14
CA VAL A 150 -5.35 14.74 -37.30
C VAL A 150 -5.02 14.86 -38.77
N GLU A 151 -5.96 15.38 -39.56
CA GLU A 151 -5.65 15.95 -40.87
C GLU A 151 -4.65 17.07 -40.65
N CYS A 152 -3.37 16.80 -40.89
CA CYS A 152 -2.39 17.84 -41.12
C CYS A 152 -2.57 18.31 -42.55
N PRO A 153 -3.10 19.52 -42.80
CA PRO A 153 -3.15 20.08 -44.16
C PRO A 153 -1.71 20.43 -44.61
N GLY A 154 -1.23 19.65 -45.55
CA GLY A 154 -0.23 20.00 -46.51
C GLY A 154 1.07 20.69 -46.05
N GLN A 155 2.12 19.90 -45.92
CA GLN A 155 3.44 20.33 -46.38
C GLN A 155 4.24 19.11 -46.86
N ALA A 156 4.33 19.02 -48.20
CA ALA A 156 5.34 18.20 -48.88
C ALA A 156 6.71 18.77 -48.58
N VAL A 157 7.51 18.06 -47.80
CA VAL A 157 8.95 18.27 -47.73
C VAL A 157 9.64 17.02 -48.22
N HIS A 158 10.09 17.09 -49.48
CA HIS A 158 11.20 16.30 -49.95
C HIS A 158 12.43 16.69 -49.15
N GLY A 159 12.99 15.79 -48.38
CA GLY A 159 14.22 15.98 -47.63
C GLY A 159 14.85 14.65 -47.32
N ASP A 160 15.90 14.38 -47.99
CA ASP A 160 16.88 13.32 -47.93
C ASP A 160 17.26 12.95 -46.48
N LEU A 161 17.09 11.67 -46.10
CA LEU A 161 17.51 11.13 -44.81
C LEU A 161 18.96 10.62 -44.94
N SER A 162 19.92 11.49 -44.77
CA SER A 162 21.31 11.09 -44.50
C SER A 162 21.58 11.16 -43.01
N LEU A 163 21.85 9.99 -42.44
CA LEU A 163 22.60 9.66 -41.23
C LEU A 163 23.05 10.82 -40.32
N VAL A 164 22.48 10.90 -39.12
CA VAL A 164 23.12 11.58 -38.01
C VAL A 164 23.47 10.53 -36.95
N GLU A 165 24.75 10.18 -36.88
CA GLU A 165 25.37 9.47 -35.77
C GLU A 165 25.28 10.34 -34.52
N VAL A 166 24.63 9.84 -33.50
CA VAL A 166 24.69 10.43 -32.14
C VAL A 166 25.68 9.61 -31.33
N GLY A 167 26.93 10.07 -31.31
CA GLY A 167 27.98 9.54 -30.46
C GLY A 167 27.78 9.93 -29.02
N TRP A 168 27.61 8.93 -28.13
CA TRP A 168 27.77 9.09 -26.71
C TRP A 168 29.25 9.01 -26.36
N LYS A 169 29.81 10.10 -25.82
CA LYS A 169 31.10 10.09 -25.12
C LYS A 169 30.83 10.11 -23.60
N VAL A 170 31.54 9.20 -22.94
CA VAL A 170 31.69 8.93 -21.52
C VAL A 170 31.97 10.20 -20.69
#